data_19d4b90cd0382d95fa304fa59487e21b
#
_entry.id   19d4b90cd0382d95fa304fa59487e21b
#
_cell.length_a   1.000
_cell.length_b   1.000
_cell.length_c   1.000
_cell.angle_alpha   90.00
_cell.angle_beta   90.00
_cell.angle_gamma   90.00
#
_symmetry.space_group_name_H-M   'P 1'
#
loop_
_entity.id
_entity.type
_entity.pdbx_description
1 polymer ?
#
loop_
_entity_poly.entity_id
_entity_poly.type
_entity_poly.pdbx_seq_one_letter_code
_entity_poly.pdbx_strand_id
1 'polypeptide(L)'
;NYWNGMLYPMHKMENSDIFELFIPGLSCGQFYKFEIKNVQGDIIQMVDPYAVMNEEKENGASRMFDLGRFRWEDSRWLSKRYHGNVFKTPMSVCEVRISELDSPDEKVQEIVQDMGHTHILLRGTSERAKLGVERGFFEPTFYGNTPDTMRFFVNRSHKRNIGVMLEISPEYLTRAVHLFEKKHPQAVNYLLANILFWIKEYHIDGFVFRGLSENSSDFLEKAKEVIKKEDNSVLFIGEEIKGKQTRDFFDFEWNMELKAGVEEYLGTDFEKRQGKYFCLSQPLMKGDFSNTLLLLNKEKNNLFDESLIDKKPSCD
;
A
#
# COMPACT_ATOMS: atom_id res chain seq x y z
N ASN A 1 26.10 4.09 -26.46
CA ASN A 1 25.15 5.16 -26.20
C ASN A 1 25.30 5.72 -24.77
N TYR A 2 26.33 6.46 -24.50
CA TYR A 2 26.72 6.97 -23.17
C TYR A 2 25.71 7.97 -22.58
N TRP A 3 24.36 7.62 -22.56
CA TRP A 3 23.28 8.46 -22.07
C TRP A 3 23.27 9.87 -22.71
N ASN A 4 23.45 9.95 -24.01
CA ASN A 4 23.41 11.22 -24.73
C ASN A 4 22.01 11.51 -25.25
N GLY A 5 21.27 12.37 -24.52
CA GLY A 5 19.90 12.76 -24.86
C GLY A 5 19.76 13.54 -26.17
N MET A 6 20.85 14.13 -26.68
CA MET A 6 20.79 14.84 -27.96
C MET A 6 20.53 13.90 -29.16
N LEU A 7 20.73 12.59 -29.00
CA LEU A 7 20.41 11.61 -30.04
C LEU A 7 18.93 11.33 -30.20
N TYR A 8 18.14 11.64 -29.16
CA TYR A 8 16.72 11.36 -29.08
C TYR A 8 15.96 12.55 -28.48
N PRO A 9 15.96 13.73 -29.15
CA PRO A 9 15.28 14.90 -28.63
C PRO A 9 13.77 14.68 -28.65
N MET A 10 13.11 15.04 -27.55
CA MET A 10 11.65 15.08 -27.49
C MET A 10 11.08 16.32 -28.17
N HIS A 11 9.98 16.16 -28.82
CA HIS A 11 9.21 17.26 -29.43
C HIS A 11 8.17 17.80 -28.43
N LYS A 12 8.18 19.12 -28.23
CA LYS A 12 7.14 19.78 -27.41
C LYS A 12 5.87 19.87 -28.23
N MET A 13 4.77 19.32 -27.73
CA MET A 13 3.46 19.44 -28.36
C MET A 13 2.97 20.90 -28.34
N GLU A 14 2.38 21.35 -29.43
CA GLU A 14 1.84 22.69 -29.55
C GLU A 14 0.77 22.97 -28.47
N ASN A 15 0.84 24.15 -27.88
CA ASN A 15 -0.07 24.62 -26.85
C ASN A 15 -0.15 23.75 -25.58
N SER A 16 0.87 22.98 -25.30
CA SER A 16 0.96 22.15 -24.10
C SER A 16 2.35 22.18 -23.47
N ASP A 17 2.47 21.68 -22.26
CA ASP A 17 3.76 21.43 -21.59
C ASP A 17 4.18 19.96 -21.68
N ILE A 18 3.60 19.23 -22.64
CA ILE A 18 3.89 17.81 -22.88
C ILE A 18 4.99 17.71 -23.93
N PHE A 19 5.94 16.84 -23.66
CA PHE A 19 6.99 16.45 -24.59
C PHE A 19 6.79 14.99 -24.99
N GLU A 20 6.91 14.71 -26.27
CA GLU A 20 6.73 13.36 -26.81
C GLU A 20 7.91 12.93 -27.68
N LEU A 21 8.15 11.63 -27.71
CA LEU A 21 9.12 11.01 -28.60
C LEU A 21 8.68 9.59 -28.92
N PHE A 22 8.61 9.27 -30.20
CA PHE A 22 8.38 7.91 -30.66
C PHE A 22 9.69 7.29 -31.12
N ILE A 23 10.07 6.17 -30.50
CA ILE A 23 11.29 5.41 -30.86
C ILE A 23 10.85 4.02 -31.31
N PRO A 24 10.96 3.70 -32.62
CA PRO A 24 10.58 2.38 -33.11
C PRO A 24 11.59 1.31 -32.67
N GLY A 25 11.08 0.06 -32.57
CA GLY A 25 11.92 -1.11 -32.29
C GLY A 25 12.38 -1.27 -30.84
N LEU A 26 11.81 -0.50 -29.91
CA LEU A 26 12.07 -0.70 -28.48
C LEU A 26 11.43 -2.01 -28.02
N SER A 27 12.12 -2.72 -27.11
CA SER A 27 11.68 -3.98 -26.53
C SER A 27 11.79 -3.97 -25.00
N CYS A 28 11.05 -4.88 -24.36
CA CYS A 28 11.18 -5.07 -22.91
C CYS A 28 12.61 -5.34 -22.49
N GLY A 29 12.99 -4.80 -21.33
CA GLY A 29 14.31 -4.96 -20.75
C GLY A 29 15.30 -3.88 -21.13
N GLN A 30 15.03 -3.03 -22.11
CA GLN A 30 15.88 -1.91 -22.46
C GLN A 30 15.85 -0.83 -21.38
N PHE A 31 17.02 -0.23 -21.15
CA PHE A 31 17.18 0.84 -20.18
C PHE A 31 17.01 2.21 -20.83
N TYR A 32 16.42 3.14 -20.07
CA TYR A 32 16.24 4.54 -20.50
C TYR A 32 16.33 5.49 -19.33
N LYS A 33 16.63 6.76 -19.64
CA LYS A 33 16.57 7.90 -18.71
C LYS A 33 16.02 9.10 -19.45
N PHE A 34 15.45 10.04 -18.72
CA PHE A 34 15.19 11.37 -19.23
C PHE A 34 16.38 12.29 -18.97
N GLU A 35 16.70 13.12 -19.96
CA GLU A 35 17.66 14.21 -19.83
C GLU A 35 16.88 15.51 -19.92
N ILE A 36 16.92 16.29 -18.86
CA ILE A 36 16.14 17.53 -18.72
C ILE A 36 17.13 18.69 -18.63
N LYS A 37 16.99 19.67 -19.52
CA LYS A 37 17.70 20.93 -19.41
C LYS A 37 16.84 21.91 -18.61
N ASN A 38 17.36 22.32 -17.45
CA ASN A 38 16.66 23.28 -16.59
C ASN A 38 16.77 24.72 -17.13
N VAL A 39 16.10 25.66 -16.50
CA VAL A 39 16.11 27.08 -16.90
C VAL A 39 17.50 27.75 -16.74
N GLN A 40 18.36 27.19 -15.89
CA GLN A 40 19.74 27.65 -15.69
C GLN A 40 20.68 27.11 -16.78
N GLY A 41 20.23 26.15 -17.58
CA GLY A 41 21.02 25.51 -18.65
C GLY A 41 21.71 24.23 -18.22
N ASP A 42 21.54 23.79 -16.95
CA ASP A 42 22.11 22.54 -16.46
C ASP A 42 21.36 21.34 -17.02
N ILE A 43 22.09 20.28 -17.28
CA ILE A 43 21.55 19.01 -17.75
C ILE A 43 21.44 18.04 -16.58
N ILE A 44 20.20 17.61 -16.31
CA ILE A 44 19.87 16.69 -15.23
C ILE A 44 19.38 15.38 -15.85
N GLN A 45 20.00 14.26 -15.46
CA GLN A 45 19.51 12.94 -15.83
C GLN A 45 18.57 12.40 -14.76
N MET A 46 17.37 11.98 -15.15
CA MET A 46 16.34 11.48 -14.25
C MET A 46 15.83 10.12 -14.71
N VAL A 47 15.45 9.31 -13.74
CA VAL A 47 14.63 8.11 -13.97
C VAL A 47 13.19 8.54 -14.27
N ASP A 48 12.47 7.69 -14.96
CA ASP A 48 11.05 7.91 -15.21
C ASP A 48 10.26 7.72 -13.90
N PRO A 49 9.54 8.74 -13.40
CA PRO A 49 8.73 8.61 -12.20
C PRO A 49 7.55 7.62 -12.37
N TYR A 50 7.14 7.32 -13.59
CA TYR A 50 6.12 6.33 -13.90
C TYR A 50 6.69 4.93 -14.20
N ALA A 51 8.02 4.75 -14.13
CA ALA A 51 8.61 3.46 -14.38
C ALA A 51 8.11 2.41 -13.39
N VAL A 52 7.68 1.30 -13.91
CA VAL A 52 7.23 0.11 -13.15
C VAL A 52 8.38 -0.83 -12.82
N MET A 53 9.56 -0.56 -13.38
CA MET A 53 10.78 -1.31 -13.14
C MET A 53 11.99 -0.40 -13.33
N ASN A 54 12.94 -0.50 -12.42
CA ASN A 54 14.21 0.25 -12.48
C ASN A 54 15.39 -0.69 -12.25
N GLU A 55 16.59 -0.22 -12.63
CA GLU A 55 17.85 -0.88 -12.34
C GLU A 55 18.18 -0.79 -10.84
N GLU A 56 18.65 -1.87 -10.23
CA GLU A 56 18.99 -1.93 -8.79
C GLU A 56 20.35 -1.30 -8.45
N LYS A 57 20.66 -0.18 -9.05
CA LYS A 57 21.90 0.56 -8.79
C LYS A 57 21.59 1.95 -8.28
N GLU A 58 22.53 2.49 -7.50
CA GLU A 58 22.61 3.92 -7.30
C GLU A 58 22.71 4.63 -8.64
N ASN A 59 21.90 5.66 -8.88
CA ASN A 59 21.77 6.32 -10.17
C ASN A 59 21.38 5.39 -11.35
N GLY A 60 20.68 4.29 -11.04
CA GLY A 60 20.18 3.35 -12.04
C GLY A 60 19.29 3.98 -13.10
N ALA A 61 18.93 3.21 -14.09
CA ALA A 61 18.03 3.62 -15.17
C ALA A 61 16.64 2.99 -15.01
N SER A 62 15.65 3.61 -15.60
CA SER A 62 14.35 2.96 -15.79
C SER A 62 14.45 1.86 -16.82
N ARG A 63 13.68 0.81 -16.64
CA ARG A 63 13.69 -0.36 -17.51
C ARG A 63 12.30 -0.56 -18.12
N MET A 64 12.25 -0.71 -19.43
CA MET A 64 11.01 -0.97 -20.14
C MET A 64 10.42 -2.32 -19.73
N PHE A 65 9.16 -2.32 -19.38
CA PHE A 65 8.42 -3.51 -19.00
C PHE A 65 7.02 -3.51 -19.62
N ASP A 66 6.58 -4.66 -20.13
CA ASP A 66 5.27 -4.81 -20.73
C ASP A 66 4.30 -5.46 -19.73
N LEU A 67 3.47 -4.62 -19.14
CA LEU A 67 2.45 -5.06 -18.18
C LEU A 67 1.32 -5.88 -18.84
N GLY A 68 1.10 -5.75 -20.14
CA GLY A 68 -0.01 -6.42 -20.85
C GLY A 68 0.15 -7.92 -21.03
N ARG A 69 1.31 -8.50 -20.70
CA ARG A 69 1.57 -9.93 -20.85
C ARG A 69 1.06 -10.79 -19.70
N PHE A 70 0.84 -10.19 -18.55
CA PHE A 70 0.38 -10.94 -17.38
C PHE A 70 -1.07 -11.41 -17.56
N ARG A 71 -1.34 -12.66 -17.19
CA ARG A 71 -2.69 -13.25 -17.26
C ARG A 71 -3.23 -13.44 -15.85
N TRP A 72 -4.25 -12.66 -15.54
CA TRP A 72 -4.98 -12.78 -14.29
C TRP A 72 -5.94 -13.97 -14.31
N GLU A 73 -6.05 -14.66 -13.18
CA GLU A 73 -6.95 -15.80 -12.97
C GLU A 73 -7.83 -15.61 -11.72
N ASP A 74 -8.05 -14.37 -11.32
CA ASP A 74 -8.69 -13.96 -10.06
C ASP A 74 -10.11 -13.40 -10.24
N SER A 75 -10.70 -13.55 -11.41
CA SER A 75 -12.03 -13.02 -11.73
C SER A 75 -13.12 -13.45 -10.74
N ARG A 76 -13.00 -14.67 -10.16
CA ARG A 76 -13.91 -15.15 -9.12
C ARG A 76 -13.80 -14.32 -7.85
N TRP A 77 -12.58 -13.97 -7.43
CA TRP A 77 -12.33 -13.14 -6.27
C TRP A 77 -12.87 -11.72 -6.48
N LEU A 78 -12.54 -11.09 -7.59
CA LEU A 78 -13.01 -9.74 -7.94
C LEU A 78 -14.54 -9.67 -7.98
N SER A 79 -15.20 -10.66 -8.56
CA SER A 79 -16.66 -10.75 -8.57
C SER A 79 -17.24 -10.91 -7.16
N LYS A 80 -16.62 -11.77 -6.31
CA LYS A 80 -17.02 -11.94 -4.90
C LYS A 80 -16.86 -10.64 -4.11
N ARG A 81 -15.75 -9.94 -4.29
CA ARG A 81 -15.48 -8.65 -3.66
C ARG A 81 -16.50 -7.60 -4.08
N TYR A 82 -16.73 -7.46 -5.38
CA TYR A 82 -17.64 -6.46 -5.95
C TYR A 82 -19.10 -6.64 -5.50
N HIS A 83 -19.59 -7.88 -5.43
CA HIS A 83 -20.96 -8.17 -5.02
C HIS A 83 -21.11 -8.44 -3.53
N GLY A 84 -20.00 -8.57 -2.82
CA GLY A 84 -19.96 -8.80 -1.38
C GLY A 84 -20.26 -7.53 -0.59
N ASN A 85 -20.60 -7.74 0.69
CA ASN A 85 -20.69 -6.65 1.65
C ASN A 85 -19.62 -6.86 2.72
N VAL A 86 -18.50 -6.15 2.59
CA VAL A 86 -17.36 -6.24 3.49
C VAL A 86 -17.73 -5.87 4.93
N PHE A 87 -18.71 -4.97 5.14
CA PHE A 87 -19.18 -4.58 6.46
C PHE A 87 -19.99 -5.67 7.19
N LYS A 88 -20.42 -6.70 6.45
CA LYS A 88 -21.17 -7.85 6.99
C LYS A 88 -20.35 -9.13 7.05
N THR A 89 -19.08 -9.06 6.63
CA THR A 89 -18.20 -10.24 6.59
C THR A 89 -17.06 -10.03 7.59
N PRO A 90 -16.79 -10.97 8.49
CA PRO A 90 -15.64 -10.89 9.37
C PRO A 90 -14.36 -10.70 8.59
N MET A 91 -13.53 -9.74 8.99
CA MET A 91 -12.24 -9.46 8.36
C MET A 91 -11.14 -9.56 9.40
N SER A 92 -10.10 -10.33 9.06
CA SER A 92 -8.86 -10.42 9.81
C SER A 92 -7.69 -10.13 8.89
N VAL A 93 -6.80 -9.23 9.31
CA VAL A 93 -5.70 -8.70 8.48
C VAL A 93 -4.37 -9.10 9.09
N CYS A 94 -3.52 -9.75 8.31
CA CYS A 94 -2.13 -10.03 8.66
C CYS A 94 -1.22 -8.97 8.07
N GLU A 95 -0.47 -8.26 8.90
CA GLU A 95 0.57 -7.33 8.43
C GLU A 95 1.83 -8.10 8.05
N VAL A 96 2.33 -7.82 6.86
CA VAL A 96 3.57 -8.40 6.34
C VAL A 96 4.45 -7.29 5.79
N ARG A 97 5.69 -7.21 6.26
CA ARG A 97 6.67 -6.29 5.72
C ARG A 97 7.30 -6.89 4.47
N ILE A 98 7.28 -6.17 3.36
CA ILE A 98 7.81 -6.66 2.07
C ILE A 98 9.28 -7.07 2.16
N SER A 99 10.09 -6.35 2.94
CA SER A 99 11.51 -6.65 3.14
C SER A 99 11.78 -7.97 3.90
N GLU A 100 10.76 -8.53 4.54
CA GLU A 100 10.85 -9.80 5.28
C GLU A 100 10.39 -11.00 4.45
N LEU A 101 9.88 -10.73 3.26
CA LEU A 101 9.53 -11.76 2.29
C LEU A 101 10.76 -12.09 1.44
N ASP A 102 11.53 -13.09 1.83
CA ASP A 102 12.66 -13.60 1.05
C ASP A 102 12.22 -14.18 -0.31
N SER A 103 10.97 -14.57 -0.41
CA SER A 103 10.23 -14.80 -1.66
C SER A 103 8.74 -14.54 -1.41
N PRO A 104 7.95 -14.10 -2.42
CA PRO A 104 6.50 -14.01 -2.34
C PRO A 104 5.90 -15.42 -2.37
N ASP A 105 6.21 -16.18 -1.35
CA ASP A 105 6.10 -17.61 -1.35
C ASP A 105 4.68 -18.06 -1.02
N GLU A 106 4.32 -19.19 -1.57
CA GLU A 106 3.15 -19.99 -1.17
C GLU A 106 3.02 -20.09 0.34
N LYS A 107 4.16 -20.19 1.01
CA LYS A 107 4.29 -20.29 2.46
C LYS A 107 3.66 -19.11 3.23
N VAL A 108 3.81 -17.85 2.77
CA VAL A 108 3.14 -16.71 3.43
C VAL A 108 1.63 -16.83 3.31
N GLN A 109 1.15 -17.22 2.14
CA GLN A 109 -0.28 -17.38 1.89
C GLN A 109 -0.87 -18.56 2.66
N GLU A 110 -0.13 -19.65 2.80
CA GLU A 110 -0.50 -20.80 3.61
C GLU A 110 -0.59 -20.41 5.09
N ILE A 111 0.45 -19.77 5.64
CA ILE A 111 0.45 -19.30 7.02
C ILE A 111 -0.74 -18.37 7.30
N VAL A 112 -1.01 -17.43 6.41
CA VAL A 112 -2.13 -16.49 6.55
C VAL A 112 -3.47 -17.22 6.54
N GLN A 113 -3.61 -18.23 5.67
CA GLN A 113 -4.82 -19.03 5.58
C GLN A 113 -4.99 -19.95 6.79
N ASP A 114 -3.93 -20.62 7.24
CA ASP A 114 -3.94 -21.51 8.39
C ASP A 114 -4.25 -20.77 9.70
N MET A 115 -3.79 -19.51 9.80
CA MET A 115 -4.13 -18.63 10.93
C MET A 115 -5.54 -18.01 10.83
N GLY A 116 -6.30 -18.28 9.78
CA GLY A 116 -7.66 -17.78 9.57
C GLY A 116 -7.74 -16.30 9.16
N HIS A 117 -6.63 -15.70 8.70
CA HIS A 117 -6.67 -14.35 8.16
C HIS A 117 -7.36 -14.30 6.79
N THR A 118 -8.05 -13.22 6.53
CA THR A 118 -8.77 -13.00 5.27
C THR A 118 -8.05 -12.04 4.32
N HIS A 119 -7.15 -11.22 4.87
CA HIS A 119 -6.39 -10.22 4.10
C HIS A 119 -4.94 -10.16 4.55
N ILE A 120 -4.07 -9.78 3.63
CA ILE A 120 -2.68 -9.44 3.87
C ILE A 120 -2.53 -7.93 3.67
N LEU A 121 -1.94 -7.23 4.64
CA LEU A 121 -1.49 -5.85 4.48
C LEU A 121 0.01 -5.83 4.21
N LEU A 122 0.39 -5.45 3.00
CA LEU A 122 1.79 -5.30 2.61
C LEU A 122 2.30 -3.92 3.03
N ARG A 123 3.38 -3.92 3.79
CA ARG A 123 4.05 -2.71 4.29
C ARG A 123 5.41 -2.53 3.63
N GLY A 124 5.86 -1.28 3.55
CA GLY A 124 7.20 -0.95 3.03
C GLY A 124 7.29 -0.94 1.50
N THR A 125 6.18 -0.81 0.80
CA THR A 125 6.13 -0.72 -0.67
C THR A 125 6.93 0.45 -1.24
N SER A 126 7.24 1.46 -0.43
CA SER A 126 8.00 2.67 -0.82
C SER A 126 9.34 2.83 -0.08
N GLU A 127 9.79 1.83 0.68
CA GLU A 127 11.03 1.92 1.48
C GLU A 127 12.33 2.01 0.65
N ARG A 128 12.28 1.75 -0.66
CA ARG A 128 13.44 1.90 -1.57
C ARG A 128 13.88 3.35 -1.81
N ALA A 129 13.10 4.34 -1.38
CA ALA A 129 13.54 5.73 -1.38
C ALA A 129 14.85 5.99 -0.58
N LYS A 130 15.28 5.03 0.23
CA LYS A 130 16.54 5.08 1.00
C LYS A 130 17.81 4.99 0.13
N LEU A 131 17.71 4.63 -1.15
CA LEU A 131 18.87 4.51 -2.04
C LEU A 131 19.28 5.83 -2.72
N GLY A 132 18.80 6.98 -2.25
CA GLY A 132 19.24 8.29 -2.72
C GLY A 132 18.77 8.68 -4.13
N VAL A 133 18.04 7.82 -4.82
CA VAL A 133 17.41 8.13 -6.11
C VAL A 133 15.93 8.40 -5.86
N GLU A 134 15.44 9.53 -6.33
CA GLU A 134 14.01 9.84 -6.34
C GLU A 134 13.29 8.93 -7.36
N ARG A 135 13.08 7.68 -6.99
CA ARG A 135 12.29 6.73 -7.78
C ARG A 135 10.82 7.07 -7.62
N GLY A 136 10.04 6.82 -8.68
CA GLY A 136 8.60 6.97 -8.62
C GLY A 136 7.93 5.91 -7.74
N PHE A 137 6.64 6.09 -7.50
CA PHE A 137 5.83 5.19 -6.66
C PHE A 137 5.20 4.02 -7.43
N PHE A 138 5.51 3.87 -8.72
CA PHE A 138 4.91 2.86 -9.59
C PHE A 138 5.68 1.53 -9.60
N GLU A 139 6.89 1.49 -9.07
CA GLU A 139 7.68 0.27 -8.98
C GLU A 139 7.32 -0.52 -7.71
N PRO A 140 6.87 -1.79 -7.84
CA PRO A 140 6.67 -2.63 -6.67
C PRO A 140 8.01 -2.98 -6.02
N THR A 141 8.16 -2.64 -4.75
CA THR A 141 9.32 -3.02 -3.94
C THR A 141 9.20 -4.47 -3.48
N PHE A 142 9.20 -5.40 -4.40
CA PHE A 142 9.08 -6.81 -4.10
C PHE A 142 10.39 -7.55 -4.39
N TYR A 143 10.73 -8.55 -3.59
CA TYR A 143 11.91 -9.37 -3.85
C TYR A 143 11.78 -10.08 -5.20
N GLY A 144 12.89 -10.10 -5.98
CA GLY A 144 12.88 -10.66 -7.33
C GLY A 144 12.59 -9.65 -8.46
N ASN A 145 12.30 -8.40 -8.10
CA ASN A 145 12.43 -7.20 -8.94
C ASN A 145 11.70 -7.16 -10.29
N THR A 146 10.63 -7.91 -10.45
CA THR A 146 9.77 -7.72 -11.62
C THR A 146 8.34 -7.38 -11.19
N PRO A 147 7.65 -6.54 -11.95
CA PRO A 147 6.23 -6.28 -11.72
C PRO A 147 5.38 -7.54 -11.65
N ASP A 148 5.73 -8.57 -12.42
CA ASP A 148 4.99 -9.83 -12.44
C ASP A 148 5.13 -10.63 -11.14
N THR A 149 6.22 -10.49 -10.40
CA THR A 149 6.38 -11.16 -9.09
C THR A 149 5.28 -10.73 -8.12
N MET A 150 5.01 -9.42 -8.03
CA MET A 150 3.92 -8.88 -7.22
C MET A 150 2.55 -9.32 -7.75
N ARG A 151 2.36 -9.35 -9.06
CA ARG A 151 1.12 -9.79 -9.68
C ARG A 151 0.85 -11.27 -9.42
N PHE A 152 1.86 -12.13 -9.51
CA PHE A 152 1.76 -13.55 -9.14
C PHE A 152 1.35 -13.71 -7.68
N PHE A 153 1.94 -12.93 -6.78
CA PHE A 153 1.57 -12.97 -5.37
C PHE A 153 0.10 -12.62 -5.16
N VAL A 154 -0.36 -11.50 -5.72
CA VAL A 154 -1.77 -11.08 -5.60
C VAL A 154 -2.71 -12.12 -6.22
N ASN A 155 -2.42 -12.56 -7.45
CA ASN A 155 -3.23 -13.55 -8.15
C ASN A 155 -3.38 -14.87 -7.36
N ARG A 156 -2.30 -15.35 -6.75
CA ARG A 156 -2.31 -16.54 -5.87
C ARG A 156 -3.07 -16.31 -4.58
N SER A 157 -2.93 -15.15 -3.97
CA SER A 157 -3.70 -14.78 -2.77
C SER A 157 -5.19 -14.78 -3.05
N HIS A 158 -5.62 -14.18 -4.15
CA HIS A 158 -7.01 -14.16 -4.59
C HIS A 158 -7.56 -15.57 -4.86
N LYS A 159 -6.77 -16.45 -5.48
CA LYS A 159 -7.15 -17.87 -5.69
C LYS A 159 -7.38 -18.62 -4.38
N ARG A 160 -6.73 -18.20 -3.29
CA ARG A 160 -6.92 -18.74 -1.93
C ARG A 160 -7.98 -17.98 -1.13
N ASN A 161 -8.72 -17.06 -1.73
CA ASN A 161 -9.67 -16.16 -1.08
C ASN A 161 -9.04 -15.26 -0.01
N ILE A 162 -7.82 -14.81 -0.23
CA ILE A 162 -7.09 -13.85 0.60
C ILE A 162 -6.98 -12.55 -0.17
N GLY A 163 -7.50 -11.44 0.38
CA GLY A 163 -7.34 -10.11 -0.18
C GLY A 163 -5.94 -9.54 0.09
N VAL A 164 -5.48 -8.63 -0.76
CA VAL A 164 -4.18 -7.96 -0.62
C VAL A 164 -4.38 -6.46 -0.55
N MET A 165 -3.90 -5.84 0.52
CA MET A 165 -3.95 -4.41 0.75
C MET A 165 -2.55 -3.82 0.79
N LEU A 166 -2.42 -2.53 0.48
CA LEU A 166 -1.16 -1.80 0.54
C LEU A 166 -1.21 -0.72 1.62
N GLU A 167 -0.13 -0.59 2.37
CA GLU A 167 0.10 0.57 3.22
C GLU A 167 0.58 1.73 2.37
N ILE A 168 -0.11 2.86 2.48
CA ILE A 168 0.37 4.14 1.96
C ILE A 168 1.24 4.76 3.04
N SER A 169 2.54 4.87 2.75
CA SER A 169 3.52 5.31 3.73
C SER A 169 3.30 6.77 4.18
N PRO A 170 3.70 7.11 5.42
CA PRO A 170 3.69 8.50 5.88
C PRO A 170 4.51 9.44 4.98
N GLU A 171 5.60 8.95 4.38
CA GLU A 171 6.42 9.72 3.43
C GLU A 171 5.66 10.05 2.16
N TYR A 172 4.92 9.07 1.62
CA TYR A 172 4.02 9.29 0.48
C TYR A 172 2.98 10.36 0.80
N LEU A 173 2.32 10.25 1.96
CA LEU A 173 1.31 11.19 2.39
C LEU A 173 1.88 12.59 2.64
N THR A 174 3.03 12.70 3.29
CA THR A 174 3.69 13.99 3.52
C THR A 174 3.98 14.69 2.19
N ARG A 175 4.48 13.95 1.21
CA ARG A 175 4.73 14.48 -0.14
C ARG A 175 3.42 14.85 -0.83
N ALA A 176 2.38 14.02 -0.73
CA ALA A 176 1.07 14.29 -1.31
C ALA A 176 0.44 15.56 -0.74
N VAL A 177 0.42 15.70 0.59
CA VAL A 177 -0.13 16.88 1.27
C VAL A 177 0.64 18.14 0.88
N HIS A 178 1.96 18.10 0.90
CA HIS A 178 2.79 19.24 0.52
C HIS A 178 2.55 19.71 -0.93
N LEU A 179 2.41 18.77 -1.86
CA LEU A 179 2.11 19.07 -3.26
C LEU A 179 0.68 19.59 -3.43
N PHE A 180 -0.25 19.08 -2.64
CA PHE A 180 -1.63 19.55 -2.63
C PHE A 180 -1.73 20.99 -2.11
N GLU A 181 -1.08 21.31 -0.98
CA GLU A 181 -1.02 22.65 -0.39
C GLU A 181 -0.40 23.67 -1.34
N LYS A 182 0.65 23.29 -2.08
CA LYS A 182 1.28 24.13 -3.10
C LYS A 182 0.45 24.31 -4.37
N LYS A 183 -0.72 23.69 -4.46
CA LYS A 183 -1.60 23.74 -5.64
C LYS A 183 -0.89 23.31 -6.94
N HIS A 184 -0.11 22.22 -6.86
CA HIS A 184 0.48 21.59 -8.04
C HIS A 184 -0.43 20.46 -8.57
N PRO A 185 -1.41 20.77 -9.44
CA PRO A 185 -2.43 19.80 -9.85
C PRO A 185 -1.82 18.59 -10.57
N GLN A 186 -0.75 18.77 -11.33
CA GLN A 186 -0.08 17.68 -12.04
C GLN A 186 0.54 16.68 -11.07
N ALA A 187 1.15 17.15 -9.98
CA ALA A 187 1.75 16.29 -8.98
C ALA A 187 0.69 15.54 -8.16
N VAL A 188 -0.43 16.20 -7.84
CA VAL A 188 -1.57 15.54 -7.21
C VAL A 188 -2.14 14.46 -8.14
N ASN A 189 -2.32 14.76 -9.41
CA ASN A 189 -2.78 13.81 -10.41
C ASN A 189 -1.84 12.60 -10.54
N TYR A 190 -0.52 12.82 -10.45
CA TYR A 190 0.48 11.74 -10.44
C TYR A 190 0.25 10.78 -9.26
N LEU A 191 0.01 11.31 -8.05
CA LEU A 191 -0.23 10.48 -6.87
C LEU A 191 -1.57 9.74 -6.94
N LEU A 192 -2.62 10.39 -7.44
CA LEU A 192 -3.91 9.74 -7.68
C LEU A 192 -3.82 8.66 -8.77
N ALA A 193 -3.09 8.93 -9.84
CA ALA A 193 -2.82 7.95 -10.89
C ALA A 193 -2.05 6.73 -10.36
N ASN A 194 -1.13 6.94 -9.40
CA ASN A 194 -0.45 5.84 -8.73
C ASN A 194 -1.41 4.93 -7.95
N ILE A 195 -2.36 5.50 -7.20
CA ILE A 195 -3.38 4.71 -6.49
C ILE A 195 -4.21 3.90 -7.49
N LEU A 196 -4.67 4.54 -8.57
CA LEU A 196 -5.43 3.85 -9.62
C LEU A 196 -4.62 2.75 -10.31
N PHE A 197 -3.33 2.97 -10.50
CA PHE A 197 -2.44 1.98 -11.07
C PHE A 197 -2.38 0.69 -10.22
N TRP A 198 -2.30 0.82 -8.90
CA TRP A 198 -2.32 -0.34 -8.01
C TRP A 198 -3.64 -1.11 -8.08
N ILE A 199 -4.76 -0.41 -8.25
CA ILE A 199 -6.08 -1.05 -8.42
C ILE A 199 -6.14 -1.79 -9.76
N LYS A 200 -5.75 -1.13 -10.85
CA LYS A 200 -5.95 -1.65 -12.22
C LYS A 200 -4.94 -2.71 -12.62
N GLU A 201 -3.68 -2.49 -12.27
CA GLU A 201 -2.57 -3.32 -12.74
C GLU A 201 -2.16 -4.41 -11.75
N TYR A 202 -2.54 -4.27 -10.47
CA TYR A 202 -2.21 -5.23 -9.42
C TYR A 202 -3.42 -5.77 -8.67
N HIS A 203 -4.62 -5.35 -9.03
CA HIS A 203 -5.89 -5.80 -8.42
C HIS A 203 -5.91 -5.67 -6.90
N ILE A 204 -5.28 -4.64 -6.35
CA ILE A 204 -5.22 -4.40 -4.91
C ILE A 204 -6.61 -4.17 -4.32
N ASP A 205 -6.88 -4.79 -3.18
CA ASP A 205 -8.21 -4.82 -2.54
C ASP A 205 -8.44 -3.67 -1.58
N GLY A 206 -7.40 -2.96 -1.19
CA GLY A 206 -7.54 -1.81 -0.30
C GLY A 206 -6.25 -1.10 -0.01
N PHE A 207 -6.40 0.09 0.56
CA PHE A 207 -5.30 0.95 0.99
C PHE A 207 -5.45 1.31 2.45
N VAL A 208 -4.33 1.28 3.16
CA VAL A 208 -4.24 1.67 4.56
C VAL A 208 -3.36 2.91 4.67
N PHE A 209 -3.96 4.00 5.11
CA PHE A 209 -3.30 5.30 5.26
C PHE A 209 -2.87 5.49 6.70
N ARG A 210 -1.58 5.71 6.93
CA ARG A 210 -0.98 5.93 8.24
C ARG A 210 -0.21 7.24 8.31
N GLY A 211 0.01 7.72 9.55
CA GLY A 211 0.73 8.97 9.77
C GLY A 211 -0.03 10.19 9.28
N LEU A 212 -1.34 10.16 9.40
CA LEU A 212 -2.23 11.23 8.96
C LEU A 212 -2.04 12.50 9.80
N SER A 213 -2.12 13.65 9.14
CA SER A 213 -2.14 14.97 9.74
C SER A 213 -3.47 15.68 9.46
N GLU A 214 -3.72 16.76 10.18
CA GLU A 214 -4.92 17.59 9.96
C GLU A 214 -5.04 18.10 8.52
N ASN A 215 -3.91 18.29 7.84
CA ASN A 215 -3.85 18.79 6.46
C ASN A 215 -4.06 17.69 5.41
N SER A 216 -4.17 16.42 5.82
CA SER A 216 -4.34 15.29 4.90
C SER A 216 -5.76 15.19 4.32
N SER A 217 -6.76 15.84 4.95
CA SER A 217 -8.18 15.64 4.65
C SER A 217 -8.54 15.86 3.19
N ASP A 218 -8.10 16.97 2.59
CA ASP A 218 -8.49 17.33 1.21
C ASP A 218 -7.92 16.34 0.17
N PHE A 219 -6.69 15.85 0.41
CA PHE A 219 -6.10 14.82 -0.44
C PHE A 219 -6.82 13.48 -0.27
N LEU A 220 -7.14 13.10 0.98
CA LEU A 220 -7.84 11.86 1.28
C LEU A 220 -9.24 11.81 0.69
N GLU A 221 -9.98 12.92 0.76
CA GLU A 221 -11.31 13.04 0.14
C GLU A 221 -11.22 12.78 -1.37
N LYS A 222 -10.28 13.44 -2.04
CA LYS A 222 -10.07 13.26 -3.46
C LYS A 222 -9.58 11.84 -3.81
N ALA A 223 -8.71 11.25 -3.00
CA ALA A 223 -8.27 9.88 -3.18
C ALA A 223 -9.43 8.90 -3.02
N LYS A 224 -10.28 9.08 -2.00
CA LYS A 224 -11.49 8.28 -1.80
C LYS A 224 -12.43 8.38 -3.00
N GLU A 225 -12.72 9.59 -3.47
CA GLU A 225 -13.57 9.81 -4.65
C GLU A 225 -13.07 9.02 -5.85
N VAL A 226 -11.78 9.15 -6.15
CA VAL A 226 -11.14 8.48 -7.30
C VAL A 226 -11.17 6.97 -7.15
N ILE A 227 -10.84 6.43 -5.97
CA ILE A 227 -10.89 5.00 -5.68
C ILE A 227 -12.31 4.45 -5.84
N LYS A 228 -13.28 5.10 -5.19
CA LYS A 228 -14.66 4.60 -5.16
C LYS A 228 -15.36 4.74 -6.51
N LYS A 229 -14.95 5.68 -7.34
CA LYS A 229 -15.40 5.81 -8.72
C LYS A 229 -14.85 4.69 -9.61
N GLU A 230 -13.60 4.28 -9.39
CA GLU A 230 -12.99 3.20 -10.15
C GLU A 230 -13.55 1.84 -9.73
N ASP A 231 -13.50 1.55 -8.44
CA ASP A 231 -14.04 0.31 -7.85
C ASP A 231 -14.51 0.58 -6.41
N ASN A 232 -15.83 0.61 -6.21
CA ASN A 232 -16.43 0.87 -4.91
C ASN A 232 -16.16 -0.23 -3.87
N SER A 233 -15.74 -1.41 -4.30
CA SER A 233 -15.40 -2.53 -3.42
C SER A 233 -13.99 -2.47 -2.84
N VAL A 234 -13.11 -1.60 -3.36
CA VAL A 234 -11.77 -1.38 -2.84
C VAL A 234 -11.84 -0.65 -1.49
N LEU A 235 -11.16 -1.19 -0.49
CA LEU A 235 -11.19 -0.67 0.88
C LEU A 235 -10.34 0.58 1.05
N PHE A 236 -10.88 1.56 1.76
CA PHE A 236 -10.22 2.80 2.13
C PHE A 236 -10.14 2.87 3.65
N ILE A 237 -8.95 2.60 4.21
CA ILE A 237 -8.73 2.41 5.63
C ILE A 237 -7.72 3.44 6.14
N GLY A 238 -7.93 3.99 7.32
CA GLY A 238 -7.01 4.96 7.90
C GLY A 238 -6.91 4.90 9.41
N GLU A 239 -5.98 5.65 9.95
CA GLU A 239 -5.84 5.92 11.39
C GLU A 239 -6.70 7.13 11.76
N GLU A 240 -7.13 7.18 13.01
CA GLU A 240 -7.83 8.34 13.55
C GLU A 240 -6.92 9.60 13.47
N ILE A 241 -7.46 10.69 12.92
CA ILE A 241 -6.81 11.99 12.94
C ILE A 241 -7.25 12.71 14.22
N LYS A 242 -6.33 12.96 15.15
CA LYS A 242 -6.65 13.65 16.40
C LYS A 242 -7.35 14.99 16.12
N GLY A 243 -8.48 15.18 16.79
CA GLY A 243 -9.24 16.44 16.69
C GLY A 243 -10.16 16.56 15.47
N LYS A 244 -10.23 15.57 14.59
CA LYS A 244 -11.19 15.54 13.48
C LYS A 244 -12.05 14.28 13.54
N GLN A 245 -13.29 14.43 13.11
CA GLN A 245 -14.21 13.32 12.90
C GLN A 245 -13.86 12.66 11.56
N THR A 246 -13.02 11.63 11.59
CA THR A 246 -12.47 10.97 10.38
C THR A 246 -13.36 9.82 9.89
N ARG A 247 -14.38 9.46 10.64
CA ARG A 247 -15.30 8.35 10.33
C ARG A 247 -15.98 8.45 8.96
N ASP A 248 -16.21 9.67 8.48
CA ASP A 248 -16.80 9.89 7.17
C ASP A 248 -15.82 9.69 6.02
N PHE A 249 -14.52 9.69 6.31
CA PHE A 249 -13.49 9.53 5.30
C PHE A 249 -13.19 8.07 4.98
N PHE A 250 -13.18 7.19 5.99
CA PHE A 250 -12.72 5.82 5.83
C PHE A 250 -13.87 4.82 5.83
N ASP A 251 -13.68 3.69 5.15
CA ASP A 251 -14.56 2.53 5.29
C ASP A 251 -14.37 1.89 6.67
N PHE A 252 -13.10 1.87 7.14
CA PHE A 252 -12.72 1.41 8.46
C PHE A 252 -11.64 2.30 9.05
N GLU A 253 -11.64 2.47 10.36
CA GLU A 253 -10.60 3.14 11.12
C GLU A 253 -9.85 2.18 12.03
N TRP A 254 -8.53 2.39 12.17
CA TRP A 254 -7.74 1.72 13.18
C TRP A 254 -8.01 2.36 14.54
N ASN A 255 -8.49 1.57 15.49
CA ASN A 255 -8.62 2.03 16.86
C ASN A 255 -7.31 1.79 17.63
N MET A 256 -6.47 2.82 17.69
CA MET A 256 -5.16 2.75 18.34
C MET A 256 -5.28 2.66 19.87
N GLU A 257 -6.34 3.23 20.47
CA GLU A 257 -6.59 3.12 21.92
C GLU A 257 -6.94 1.67 22.27
N LEU A 258 -7.84 1.06 21.50
CA LEU A 258 -8.20 -0.35 21.71
C LEU A 258 -6.99 -1.28 21.51
N LYS A 259 -6.17 -1.00 20.49
CA LYS A 259 -4.92 -1.75 20.27
C LYS A 259 -4.02 -1.68 21.49
N ALA A 260 -3.72 -0.48 21.98
CA ALA A 260 -2.87 -0.28 23.15
C ALA A 260 -3.45 -0.98 24.39
N GLY A 261 -4.77 -0.91 24.59
CA GLY A 261 -5.47 -1.58 25.69
C GLY A 261 -5.35 -3.11 25.61
N VAL A 262 -5.49 -3.69 24.42
CA VAL A 262 -5.32 -5.13 24.21
C VAL A 262 -3.86 -5.54 24.45
N GLU A 263 -2.89 -4.81 23.90
CA GLU A 263 -1.47 -5.08 24.12
C GLU A 263 -1.09 -5.01 25.62
N GLU A 264 -1.61 -4.02 26.36
CA GLU A 264 -1.40 -3.91 27.81
C GLU A 264 -2.05 -5.08 28.56
N TYR A 265 -3.28 -5.43 28.23
CA TYR A 265 -4.01 -6.52 28.87
C TYR A 265 -3.29 -7.86 28.65
N LEU A 266 -2.92 -8.17 27.42
CA LEU A 266 -2.24 -9.42 27.07
C LEU A 266 -0.80 -9.47 27.62
N GLY A 267 -0.09 -8.35 27.68
CA GLY A 267 1.25 -8.24 28.26
C GLY A 267 1.30 -8.32 29.79
N THR A 268 0.13 -8.38 30.46
CA THR A 268 0.06 -8.47 31.91
C THR A 268 -0.06 -9.93 32.36
N ASP A 269 0.64 -10.30 33.45
CA ASP A 269 0.52 -11.64 34.06
C ASP A 269 -0.93 -12.00 34.32
N PHE A 270 -1.28 -13.24 34.06
CA PHE A 270 -2.68 -13.74 34.14
C PHE A 270 -3.34 -13.39 35.48
N GLU A 271 -2.64 -13.55 36.60
CA GLU A 271 -3.15 -13.25 37.95
C GLU A 271 -3.47 -11.76 38.15
N LYS A 272 -2.85 -10.85 37.41
CA LYS A 272 -3.05 -9.41 37.49
C LYS A 272 -4.04 -8.86 36.46
N ARG A 273 -4.51 -9.71 35.53
CA ARG A 273 -5.44 -9.29 34.44
C ARG A 273 -6.81 -8.87 34.94
N GLN A 274 -7.28 -9.44 36.05
CA GLN A 274 -8.61 -9.10 36.59
C GLN A 274 -8.80 -7.60 36.88
N GLY A 275 -7.72 -6.90 37.29
CA GLY A 275 -7.75 -5.47 37.53
C GLY A 275 -7.60 -4.59 36.29
N LYS A 276 -7.26 -5.19 35.13
CA LYS A 276 -6.91 -4.45 33.91
C LYS A 276 -7.93 -4.56 32.76
N TYR A 277 -9.06 -5.19 32.98
CA TYR A 277 -10.12 -5.20 31.96
C TYR A 277 -10.60 -3.79 31.55
N PHE A 278 -10.35 -2.78 32.38
CA PHE A 278 -10.58 -1.37 32.06
C PHE A 278 -9.81 -0.90 30.84
N CYS A 279 -8.61 -1.43 30.56
CA CYS A 279 -7.83 -1.11 29.37
C CYS A 279 -8.58 -1.48 28.09
N LEU A 280 -9.44 -2.50 28.15
CA LEU A 280 -10.28 -2.94 27.05
C LEU A 280 -11.63 -2.24 27.02
N SER A 281 -12.24 -2.03 28.19
CA SER A 281 -13.60 -1.52 28.28
C SER A 281 -13.71 -0.03 27.97
N GLN A 282 -12.71 0.80 28.35
CA GLN A 282 -12.76 2.24 28.09
C GLN A 282 -12.78 2.60 26.61
N PRO A 283 -11.87 2.07 25.76
CA PRO A 283 -11.95 2.28 24.33
C PRO A 283 -13.27 1.78 23.73
N LEU A 284 -13.79 0.64 24.24
CA LEU A 284 -15.05 0.05 23.78
C LEU A 284 -16.29 0.87 24.15
N MET A 285 -16.25 1.66 25.22
CA MET A 285 -17.39 2.50 25.64
C MET A 285 -17.44 3.86 24.95
N LYS A 286 -16.34 4.33 24.34
CA LYS A 286 -16.25 5.67 23.77
C LYS A 286 -16.77 5.79 22.34
N GLY A 287 -17.12 4.72 21.66
CA GLY A 287 -17.38 4.78 20.25
C GLY A 287 -18.43 3.85 19.68
N ASP A 288 -18.92 4.20 18.51
CA ASP A 288 -19.64 3.31 17.62
C ASP A 288 -18.60 2.46 16.85
N PHE A 289 -18.61 1.15 17.10
CA PHE A 289 -17.62 0.20 16.56
C PHE A 289 -18.04 -0.41 15.23
N SER A 290 -19.10 0.07 14.60
CA SER A 290 -19.60 -0.52 13.37
C SER A 290 -18.53 -0.62 12.26
N ASN A 291 -17.54 0.29 12.28
CA ASN A 291 -16.50 0.38 11.25
C ASN A 291 -15.06 0.46 11.85
N THR A 292 -14.83 -0.20 12.98
CA THR A 292 -13.53 -0.18 13.66
C THR A 292 -12.79 -1.48 13.45
N LEU A 293 -11.50 -1.38 13.13
CA LEU A 293 -10.57 -2.49 13.01
C LEU A 293 -9.60 -2.52 14.19
N LEU A 294 -9.41 -3.71 14.74
CA LEU A 294 -8.36 -3.99 15.69
C LEU A 294 -7.18 -4.62 14.95
N LEU A 295 -6.04 -3.94 14.98
CA LEU A 295 -4.80 -4.47 14.45
C LEU A 295 -3.91 -4.98 15.58
N LEU A 296 -3.62 -6.27 15.57
CA LEU A 296 -2.61 -6.88 16.44
C LEU A 296 -1.36 -7.18 15.61
N ASN A 297 -0.21 -6.64 16.04
CA ASN A 297 1.06 -6.86 15.33
C ASN A 297 1.75 -8.12 15.85
N LYS A 298 2.08 -9.04 14.95
CA LYS A 298 2.74 -10.31 15.28
C LYS A 298 4.15 -10.11 15.86
N GLU A 299 4.89 -9.09 15.45
CA GLU A 299 6.28 -8.87 15.89
C GLU A 299 6.44 -8.57 17.38
N LYS A 300 5.41 -8.00 18.01
CA LYS A 300 5.41 -7.74 19.45
C LYS A 300 4.75 -8.86 20.26
N ASN A 301 4.13 -9.80 19.59
CA ASN A 301 3.29 -10.82 20.20
C ASN A 301 3.97 -12.19 20.21
N ASN A 302 5.04 -12.34 20.98
CA ASN A 302 5.27 -13.62 21.68
C ASN A 302 4.10 -13.97 22.63
N LEU A 303 2.96 -13.25 22.48
CA LEU A 303 1.79 -13.34 23.33
C LEU A 303 0.82 -14.46 22.92
N PHE A 304 0.94 -14.97 21.72
CA PHE A 304 0.30 -16.20 21.27
C PHE A 304 1.30 -17.36 21.30
N ASP A 305 1.97 -17.53 22.43
CA ASP A 305 2.58 -18.82 22.76
C ASP A 305 1.43 -19.81 22.90
N GLU A 306 1.43 -20.84 22.06
CA GLU A 306 0.41 -21.89 22.04
C GLU A 306 0.22 -22.52 23.44
N SER A 307 1.22 -22.42 24.32
CA SER A 307 1.15 -22.82 25.72
C SER A 307 0.11 -22.06 26.57
N LEU A 308 -0.40 -20.90 26.10
CA LEU A 308 -1.44 -20.13 26.79
C LEU A 308 -2.87 -20.52 26.39
N ILE A 309 -3.04 -21.21 25.27
CA ILE A 309 -4.37 -21.66 24.79
C ILE A 309 -4.75 -22.99 25.43
N ASP A 310 -3.79 -23.82 25.84
CA ASP A 310 -4.02 -25.16 26.41
C ASP A 310 -4.33 -25.19 27.92
N LYS A 311 -4.30 -24.05 28.61
CA LYS A 311 -4.78 -24.03 30.00
C LYS A 311 -6.28 -23.79 30.04
N LYS A 312 -7.07 -24.82 29.73
CA LYS A 312 -8.47 -24.89 30.17
C LYS A 312 -8.49 -24.70 31.69
N PRO A 313 -9.32 -23.78 32.22
CA PRO A 313 -9.57 -23.78 33.66
C PRO A 313 -10.16 -25.15 34.03
N SER A 314 -9.50 -25.90 34.92
CA SER A 314 -10.14 -27.00 35.61
C SER A 314 -11.31 -26.43 36.39
N CYS A 315 -12.52 -26.75 35.95
CA CYS A 315 -13.69 -26.58 36.77
C CYS A 315 -13.63 -27.61 37.89
N ASP A 316 -13.23 -27.20 39.07
CA ASP A 316 -13.58 -27.81 40.33
C ASP A 316 -14.61 -26.95 41.06
#